data_7c89465c2f3d61b8009132397bf94760
#
_entry.id   7c89465c2f3d61b8009132397bf94760
#
_cell.length_a   1.000
_cell.length_b   1.000
_cell.length_c   1.000
_cell.angle_alpha   90.00
_cell.angle_beta   90.00
_cell.angle_gamma   90.00
#
_symmetry.space_group_name_H-M   'P 1'
#
loop_
_entity.id
_entity.type
_entity.pdbx_description
1 polymer ?
#
loop_
_entity_poly.entity_id
_entity_poly.type
_entity_poly.pdbx_seq_one_letter_code
_entity_poly.pdbx_strand_id
1 'polypeptide(L)'
;MPLSGRGLRGSALEEIINMTNEAYREEGVAVIQKIPTPIVPVEMNSDTHIITKAYFDRKSTVDYIGVMDGIALCFDAKETGKPYLPFSNIHPHQVAFMKDFVQGGGLAFLLVHFTYCGRFFLLPLETLLSFYDHPEGRHSVPLESFDGRYEIGAPCPELPYLSVAYQYYLDTQAARDNKTCQNEENSL
;
A
#
# COMPACT_ATOMS: atom_id res chain seq x y z
N MET A 1 11.00 15.26 30.78
CA MET A 1 9.77 15.42 29.99
C MET A 1 9.78 14.33 28.95
N PRO A 2 8.87 13.34 28.96
CA PRO A 2 8.82 12.35 27.91
C PRO A 2 8.27 13.00 26.66
N LEU A 3 9.03 12.92 25.57
CA LEU A 3 8.59 13.31 24.24
C LEU A 3 7.43 12.40 23.85
N SER A 4 6.21 12.87 23.87
CA SER A 4 5.06 12.18 23.32
C SER A 4 5.13 12.25 21.80
N GLY A 5 6.01 11.43 21.23
CA GLY A 5 6.19 11.32 19.78
C GLY A 5 5.16 10.38 19.19
N ARG A 6 4.06 10.91 18.68
CA ARG A 6 3.17 10.19 17.74
C ARG A 6 3.86 9.79 16.42
N GLY A 7 5.12 10.15 16.23
CA GLY A 7 5.88 9.92 15.00
C GLY A 7 6.81 8.70 15.01
N LEU A 8 6.90 7.94 16.12
CA LEU A 8 7.85 6.82 16.26
C LEU A 8 7.18 5.46 16.50
N ARG A 9 5.86 5.40 16.57
CA ARG A 9 5.10 4.13 16.60
C ARG A 9 4.41 3.99 15.25
N GLY A 10 4.62 2.84 14.59
CA GLY A 10 3.81 2.45 13.42
C GLY A 10 2.32 2.54 13.76
N SER A 11 1.47 2.77 12.77
CA SER A 11 0.02 2.72 12.99
C SER A 11 -0.38 1.30 13.41
N ALA A 12 -1.55 1.15 14.07
CA ALA A 12 -2.06 -0.18 14.41
C ALA A 12 -2.21 -1.07 13.17
N LEU A 13 -2.57 -0.49 12.04
CA LEU A 13 -2.63 -1.18 10.76
C LEU A 13 -1.25 -1.70 10.33
N GLU A 14 -0.20 -0.88 10.42
CA GLU A 14 1.15 -1.31 10.07
C GLU A 14 1.67 -2.44 10.97
N GLU A 15 1.33 -2.41 12.26
CA GLU A 15 1.69 -3.49 13.20
C GLU A 15 1.03 -4.81 12.79
N ILE A 16 -0.27 -4.79 12.46
CA ILE A 16 -1.00 -5.98 11.97
C ILE A 16 -0.40 -6.47 10.66
N ILE A 17 -0.11 -5.59 9.71
CA ILE A 17 0.51 -5.94 8.42
C ILE A 17 1.90 -6.58 8.64
N ASN A 18 2.72 -6.02 9.53
CA ASN A 18 4.05 -6.57 9.82
C ASN A 18 3.97 -7.99 10.39
N MET A 19 3.04 -8.23 11.35
CA MET A 19 2.79 -9.58 11.89
C MET A 19 2.32 -10.54 10.79
N THR A 20 1.39 -10.10 9.96
CA THR A 20 0.87 -10.89 8.84
C THR A 20 1.97 -11.24 7.84
N ASN A 21 2.84 -10.29 7.50
CA ASN A 21 3.94 -10.51 6.56
C ASN A 21 4.98 -11.50 7.09
N GLU A 22 5.20 -11.51 8.41
CA GLU A 22 6.08 -12.48 9.05
C GLU A 22 5.47 -13.88 8.97
N ALA A 23 4.18 -14.05 9.27
CA ALA A 23 3.47 -15.33 9.12
C ALA A 23 3.53 -15.82 7.66
N TYR A 24 3.25 -14.97 6.67
CA TYR A 24 3.36 -15.35 5.25
C TYR A 24 4.77 -15.79 4.86
N ARG A 25 5.80 -15.17 5.43
CA ARG A 25 7.19 -15.57 5.20
C ARG A 25 7.50 -16.94 5.81
N GLU A 26 7.05 -17.17 7.05
CA GLU A 26 7.24 -18.45 7.76
C GLU A 26 6.53 -19.60 7.04
N GLU A 27 5.35 -19.34 6.50
CA GLU A 27 4.56 -20.32 5.71
C GLU A 27 5.05 -20.49 4.27
N GLY A 28 6.00 -19.66 3.81
CA GLY A 28 6.52 -19.70 2.45
C GLY A 28 5.53 -19.20 1.39
N VAL A 29 4.50 -18.44 1.79
CA VAL A 29 3.44 -17.93 0.90
C VAL A 29 3.89 -16.67 0.15
N ALA A 30 4.58 -15.77 0.86
CA ALA A 30 5.07 -14.52 0.28
C ALA A 30 6.27 -13.98 1.06
N VAL A 31 7.06 -13.13 0.40
CA VAL A 31 8.12 -12.34 1.03
C VAL A 31 7.81 -10.87 0.81
N ILE A 32 7.37 -10.20 1.87
CA ILE A 32 6.97 -8.79 1.82
C ILE A 32 7.73 -8.02 2.90
N GLN A 33 8.43 -6.98 2.48
CA GLN A 33 9.29 -6.19 3.35
C GLN A 33 8.74 -4.79 3.53
N LYS A 34 8.73 -4.31 4.78
CA LYS A 34 8.51 -2.90 5.07
C LYS A 34 9.72 -2.08 4.63
N ILE A 35 9.48 -1.02 3.87
CA ILE A 35 10.53 -0.10 3.42
C ILE A 35 10.80 0.91 4.54
N PRO A 36 12.01 0.93 5.10
CA PRO A 36 12.36 1.88 6.13
C PRO A 36 12.46 3.29 5.56
N THR A 37 12.08 4.28 6.36
CA THR A 37 12.35 5.68 6.01
C THR A 37 13.86 5.93 6.02
N PRO A 38 14.47 6.33 4.89
CA PRO A 38 15.91 6.52 4.82
C PRO A 38 16.35 7.73 5.65
N ILE A 39 17.35 7.52 6.49
CA ILE A 39 17.98 8.59 7.28
C ILE A 39 19.47 8.67 6.96
N VAL A 40 20.02 9.89 6.97
CA VAL A 40 21.46 10.13 6.86
C VAL A 40 21.99 10.56 8.22
N PRO A 41 22.87 9.78 8.85
CA PRO A 41 23.52 10.18 10.08
C PRO A 41 24.41 11.40 9.85
N VAL A 42 24.31 12.39 10.73
CA VAL A 42 25.22 13.57 10.77
C VAL A 42 26.23 13.41 11.88
N GLU A 43 25.76 12.92 13.03
CA GLU A 43 26.59 12.69 14.20
C GLU A 43 26.29 11.30 14.78
N MET A 44 27.34 10.56 15.09
CA MET A 44 27.27 9.25 15.71
C MET A 44 28.30 9.17 16.86
N ASN A 45 27.89 8.60 17.97
CA ASN A 45 28.78 8.25 19.04
C ASN A 45 29.56 6.99 18.67
N SER A 46 30.87 7.06 18.54
CA SER A 46 31.75 5.99 18.12
C SER A 46 31.77 4.78 19.07
N ASP A 47 31.61 5.05 20.37
CA ASP A 47 31.74 4.02 21.41
C ASP A 47 30.45 3.21 21.58
N THR A 48 29.29 3.89 21.42
CA THR A 48 27.97 3.29 21.62
C THR A 48 27.26 2.95 20.33
N HIS A 49 27.76 3.38 19.17
CA HIS A 49 27.13 3.25 17.85
C HIS A 49 25.74 3.89 17.78
N ILE A 50 25.46 4.86 18.64
CA ILE A 50 24.18 5.57 18.67
C ILE A 50 24.27 6.79 17.76
N ILE A 51 23.30 6.92 16.83
CA ILE A 51 23.13 8.12 16.02
C ILE A 51 22.50 9.20 16.92
N THR A 52 23.24 10.30 17.15
CA THR A 52 22.79 11.42 17.98
C THR A 52 22.10 12.50 17.17
N LYS A 53 22.39 12.57 15.85
CA LYS A 53 21.77 13.50 14.93
C LYS A 53 21.70 12.89 13.54
N ALA A 54 20.53 12.96 12.91
CA ALA A 54 20.29 12.51 11.54
C ALA A 54 19.24 13.39 10.88
N TYR A 55 19.19 13.40 9.56
CA TYR A 55 18.10 13.97 8.77
C TYR A 55 17.52 12.91 7.83
N PHE A 56 16.26 13.11 7.41
CA PHE A 56 15.65 12.26 6.40
C PHE A 56 16.26 12.55 5.03
N ASP A 57 16.83 11.54 4.37
CA ASP A 57 17.52 11.69 3.08
C ASP A 57 16.50 11.96 1.96
N ARG A 58 15.57 11.07 1.80
CA ARG A 58 14.52 11.15 0.78
C ARG A 58 13.17 10.76 1.37
N LYS A 59 12.09 11.14 0.68
CA LYS A 59 10.78 10.59 0.98
C LYS A 59 10.80 9.10 0.63
N SER A 60 10.30 8.25 1.54
CA SER A 60 10.08 6.82 1.25
C SER A 60 9.21 6.68 -0.01
N THR A 61 9.40 5.59 -0.76
CA THR A 61 8.60 5.30 -1.97
C THR A 61 7.18 4.90 -1.60
N VAL A 62 7.02 3.69 -1.06
CA VAL A 62 5.79 3.10 -0.49
C VAL A 62 6.17 2.44 0.83
N ASP A 63 5.17 2.00 1.60
CA ASP A 63 5.44 1.36 2.89
C ASP A 63 5.95 -0.08 2.75
N TYR A 64 5.49 -0.82 1.71
CA TYR A 64 5.77 -2.25 1.54
C TYR A 64 6.07 -2.61 0.08
N ILE A 65 7.05 -3.51 -0.10
CA ILE A 65 7.38 -4.13 -1.39
C ILE A 65 7.64 -5.62 -1.16
N GLY A 66 7.25 -6.46 -2.10
CA GLY A 66 7.49 -7.88 -1.98
C GLY A 66 7.13 -8.68 -3.22
N VAL A 67 7.09 -10.00 -3.01
CA VAL A 67 6.69 -10.97 -4.01
C VAL A 67 5.77 -12.03 -3.40
N MET A 68 4.73 -12.38 -4.13
CA MET A 68 3.76 -13.41 -3.82
C MET A 68 3.58 -14.28 -5.06
N ASP A 69 3.91 -15.56 -4.98
CA ASP A 69 3.77 -16.52 -6.09
C ASP A 69 4.33 -16.00 -7.44
N GLY A 70 5.52 -15.41 -7.40
CA GLY A 70 6.18 -14.82 -8.58
C GLY A 70 5.64 -13.45 -9.00
N ILE A 71 4.58 -12.93 -8.38
CA ILE A 71 3.97 -11.63 -8.65
C ILE A 71 4.66 -10.58 -7.78
N ALA A 72 5.38 -9.63 -8.41
CA ALA A 72 5.90 -8.48 -7.70
C ALA A 72 4.75 -7.57 -7.27
N LEU A 73 4.75 -7.12 -6.00
CA LEU A 73 3.72 -6.23 -5.49
C LEU A 73 4.32 -5.11 -4.63
N CYS A 74 3.67 -3.96 -4.64
CA CYS A 74 3.96 -2.87 -3.72
C CYS A 74 2.65 -2.24 -3.21
N PHE A 75 2.67 -1.77 -1.97
CA PHE A 75 1.49 -1.10 -1.41
C PHE A 75 1.84 -0.15 -0.28
N ASP A 76 0.89 0.69 0.00
CA ASP A 76 0.95 1.66 1.09
C ASP A 76 -0.23 1.45 2.04
N ALA A 77 0.00 1.60 3.35
CA ALA A 77 -1.03 1.41 4.37
C ALA A 77 -1.64 2.74 4.79
N LYS A 78 -2.96 2.83 4.78
CA LYS A 78 -3.70 4.05 5.13
C LYS A 78 -4.80 3.78 6.14
N GLU A 79 -4.91 4.63 7.14
CA GLU A 79 -6.00 4.61 8.11
C GLU A 79 -6.81 5.90 8.03
N THR A 80 -8.13 5.79 8.19
CA THR A 80 -9.02 6.94 8.28
C THR A 80 -10.19 6.67 9.22
N GLY A 81 -10.49 7.66 10.06
CA GLY A 81 -11.71 7.65 10.89
C GLY A 81 -12.95 8.21 10.19
N LYS A 82 -12.82 8.57 8.90
CA LYS A 82 -13.90 9.19 8.11
C LYS A 82 -14.51 8.16 7.15
N PRO A 83 -15.76 8.38 6.64
CA PRO A 83 -16.36 7.52 5.62
C PRO A 83 -15.77 7.75 4.21
N TYR A 84 -14.52 8.19 4.13
CA TYR A 84 -13.77 8.41 2.91
C TYR A 84 -12.26 8.45 3.20
N LEU A 85 -11.44 8.16 2.18
CA LEU A 85 -9.99 8.30 2.22
C LEU A 85 -9.60 9.68 1.68
N PRO A 86 -9.11 10.62 2.52
CA PRO A 86 -8.71 11.95 2.05
C PRO A 86 -7.43 11.88 1.20
N PHE A 87 -7.32 12.68 0.13
CA PHE A 87 -6.09 12.79 -0.66
C PHE A 87 -4.92 13.37 0.13
N SER A 88 -5.18 14.12 1.21
CA SER A 88 -4.13 14.57 2.14
C SER A 88 -3.35 13.44 2.81
N ASN A 89 -3.93 12.23 2.86
CA ASN A 89 -3.27 11.04 3.39
C ASN A 89 -2.43 10.32 2.31
N ILE A 90 -2.51 10.74 1.06
CA ILE A 90 -1.85 10.10 -0.09
C ILE A 90 -0.77 11.05 -0.62
N HIS A 91 0.47 10.60 -0.57
CA HIS A 91 1.56 11.45 -1.01
C HIS A 91 1.83 11.28 -2.53
N PRO A 92 2.03 12.39 -3.27
CA PRO A 92 2.26 12.32 -4.73
C PRO A 92 3.43 11.42 -5.14
N HIS A 93 4.50 11.35 -4.35
CA HIS A 93 5.64 10.49 -4.64
C HIS A 93 5.32 8.99 -4.49
N GLN A 94 4.39 8.61 -3.58
CA GLN A 94 3.89 7.24 -3.45
C GLN A 94 3.09 6.84 -4.69
N VAL A 95 2.19 7.72 -5.16
CA VAL A 95 1.41 7.51 -6.38
C VAL A 95 2.32 7.40 -7.60
N ALA A 96 3.33 8.26 -7.73
CA ALA A 96 4.29 8.20 -8.83
C ALA A 96 5.03 6.86 -8.83
N PHE A 97 5.56 6.43 -7.68
CA PHE A 97 6.24 5.15 -7.56
C PHE A 97 5.33 3.96 -7.91
N MET A 98 4.08 3.95 -7.42
CA MET A 98 3.11 2.90 -7.76
C MET A 98 2.80 2.85 -9.27
N LYS A 99 2.68 4.00 -9.94
CA LYS A 99 2.51 4.07 -11.40
C LYS A 99 3.71 3.43 -12.12
N ASP A 100 4.94 3.80 -11.75
CA ASP A 100 6.17 3.24 -12.33
C ASP A 100 6.26 1.72 -12.07
N PHE A 101 5.87 1.28 -10.88
CA PHE A 101 5.88 -0.13 -10.51
C PHE A 101 4.91 -0.97 -11.34
N VAL A 102 3.69 -0.47 -11.58
CA VAL A 102 2.71 -1.12 -12.48
C VAL A 102 3.18 -1.10 -13.93
N GLN A 103 3.82 -0.01 -14.39
CA GLN A 103 4.43 0.04 -15.73
C GLN A 103 5.53 -1.00 -15.88
N GLY A 104 6.28 -1.30 -14.84
CA GLY A 104 7.26 -2.39 -14.77
C GLY A 104 6.67 -3.80 -14.70
N GLY A 105 5.34 -3.94 -14.70
CA GLY A 105 4.64 -5.24 -14.68
C GLY A 105 4.22 -5.72 -13.29
N GLY A 106 4.49 -4.96 -12.23
CA GLY A 106 4.08 -5.27 -10.86
C GLY A 106 2.61 -4.94 -10.56
N LEU A 107 2.17 -5.33 -9.38
CA LEU A 107 0.84 -5.03 -8.82
C LEU A 107 1.00 -3.94 -7.76
N ALA A 108 0.18 -2.88 -7.83
CA ALA A 108 0.22 -1.79 -6.85
C ALA A 108 -1.18 -1.43 -6.34
N PHE A 109 -1.30 -1.20 -5.02
CA PHE A 109 -2.57 -0.90 -4.37
C PHE A 109 -2.36 -0.16 -3.04
N LEU A 110 -3.46 0.30 -2.42
CA LEU A 110 -3.46 0.74 -1.03
C LEU A 110 -4.18 -0.29 -0.16
N LEU A 111 -3.66 -0.55 1.04
CA LEU A 111 -4.42 -1.21 2.11
C LEU A 111 -5.05 -0.13 2.98
N VAL A 112 -6.37 -0.08 3.03
CA VAL A 112 -7.12 0.98 3.71
C VAL A 112 -7.94 0.42 4.86
N HIS A 113 -7.72 0.96 6.05
CA HIS A 113 -8.52 0.65 7.24
C HIS A 113 -9.44 1.84 7.57
N PHE A 114 -10.74 1.61 7.49
CA PHE A 114 -11.75 2.55 7.94
C PHE A 114 -12.05 2.29 9.43
N THR A 115 -11.33 2.98 10.32
CA THR A 115 -11.36 2.73 11.76
C THR A 115 -12.73 2.97 12.40
N TYR A 116 -13.56 3.84 11.80
CA TYR A 116 -14.90 4.15 12.33
C TYR A 116 -15.90 2.99 12.20
N CYS A 117 -15.68 2.08 11.24
CA CYS A 117 -16.53 0.90 11.00
C CYS A 117 -15.76 -0.42 11.06
N GLY A 118 -14.45 -0.40 11.32
CA GLY A 118 -13.59 -1.58 11.45
C GLY A 118 -13.43 -2.38 10.15
N ARG A 119 -13.63 -1.75 8.98
CA ARG A 119 -13.53 -2.42 7.67
C ARG A 119 -12.18 -2.18 7.01
N PHE A 120 -11.68 -3.22 6.36
CA PHE A 120 -10.41 -3.21 5.64
C PHE A 120 -10.64 -3.45 4.15
N PHE A 121 -9.93 -2.71 3.32
CA PHE A 121 -10.03 -2.84 1.87
C PHE A 121 -8.66 -2.80 1.20
N LEU A 122 -8.55 -3.52 0.11
CA LEU A 122 -7.57 -3.26 -0.92
C LEU A 122 -8.18 -2.27 -1.93
N LEU A 123 -7.55 -1.12 -2.11
CA LEU A 123 -7.92 -0.14 -3.13
C LEU A 123 -6.95 -0.27 -4.31
N PRO A 124 -7.41 -0.77 -5.47
CA PRO A 124 -6.62 -0.80 -6.69
C PRO A 124 -6.06 0.55 -7.10
N LEU A 125 -4.84 0.59 -7.65
CA LEU A 125 -4.22 1.84 -8.10
C LEU A 125 -5.09 2.55 -9.16
N GLU A 126 -5.64 1.82 -10.12
CA GLU A 126 -6.50 2.40 -11.17
C GLU A 126 -7.76 3.03 -10.59
N THR A 127 -8.36 2.42 -9.57
CA THR A 127 -9.51 3.01 -8.86
C THR A 127 -9.08 4.30 -8.14
N LEU A 128 -7.95 4.28 -7.44
CA LEU A 128 -7.41 5.50 -6.84
C LEU A 128 -7.22 6.60 -7.88
N LEU A 129 -6.58 6.29 -9.02
CA LEU A 129 -6.27 7.26 -10.07
C LEU A 129 -7.51 7.85 -10.73
N SER A 130 -8.60 7.10 -10.85
CA SER A 130 -9.87 7.61 -11.39
C SER A 130 -10.45 8.76 -10.57
N PHE A 131 -10.09 8.87 -9.28
CA PHE A 131 -10.45 9.99 -8.40
C PHE A 131 -9.33 11.02 -8.30
N TYR A 132 -8.08 10.57 -8.22
CA TYR A 132 -6.92 11.40 -7.92
C TYR A 132 -6.47 12.26 -9.10
N ASP A 133 -6.52 11.72 -10.32
CA ASP A 133 -6.11 12.41 -11.55
C ASP A 133 -7.26 13.29 -12.15
N HIS A 134 -8.49 13.18 -11.60
CA HIS A 134 -9.64 13.98 -12.00
C HIS A 134 -10.18 14.81 -10.83
N PRO A 135 -9.45 15.86 -10.41
CA PRO A 135 -9.75 16.61 -9.19
C PRO A 135 -10.89 17.63 -9.36
N GLU A 136 -11.89 17.41 -10.22
CA GLU A 136 -13.06 18.29 -10.37
C GLU A 136 -13.82 18.46 -9.04
N GLY A 137 -13.22 19.21 -8.09
CA GLY A 137 -13.77 19.49 -6.77
C GLY A 137 -13.72 18.31 -5.78
N ARG A 138 -13.12 17.17 -6.14
CA ARG A 138 -12.97 16.01 -5.25
C ARG A 138 -11.63 16.04 -4.53
N HIS A 139 -11.66 15.73 -3.22
CA HIS A 139 -10.46 15.69 -2.38
C HIS A 139 -10.33 14.38 -1.61
N SER A 140 -11.07 13.34 -2.02
CA SER A 140 -11.12 12.04 -1.33
C SER A 140 -11.72 10.94 -2.21
N VAL A 141 -11.48 9.68 -1.82
CA VAL A 141 -12.18 8.50 -2.33
C VAL A 141 -13.25 8.10 -1.31
N PRO A 142 -14.56 8.19 -1.63
CA PRO A 142 -15.64 7.79 -0.73
C PRO A 142 -15.64 6.28 -0.48
N LEU A 143 -16.08 5.83 0.73
CA LEU A 143 -16.15 4.40 1.05
C LEU A 143 -17.05 3.62 0.09
N GLU A 144 -18.15 4.20 -0.36
CA GLU A 144 -19.09 3.58 -1.32
C GLU A 144 -18.47 3.32 -2.69
N SER A 145 -17.31 3.89 -2.98
CA SER A 145 -16.56 3.64 -4.22
C SER A 145 -15.55 2.49 -4.09
N PHE A 146 -15.41 1.92 -2.89
CA PHE A 146 -14.58 0.73 -2.68
C PHE A 146 -15.37 -0.51 -3.11
N ASP A 147 -14.81 -1.28 -4.04
CA ASP A 147 -15.44 -2.51 -4.51
C ASP A 147 -15.48 -3.55 -3.38
N GLY A 148 -16.65 -4.07 -3.07
CA GLY A 148 -16.84 -5.10 -2.04
C GLY A 148 -16.08 -6.41 -2.31
N ARG A 149 -15.69 -6.69 -3.57
CA ARG A 149 -14.84 -7.84 -3.92
C ARG A 149 -13.43 -7.72 -3.32
N TYR A 150 -12.99 -6.51 -3.03
CA TYR A 150 -11.69 -6.21 -2.45
C TYR A 150 -11.78 -5.85 -0.96
N GLU A 151 -12.90 -6.15 -0.30
CA GLU A 151 -12.99 -6.07 1.15
C GLU A 151 -12.20 -7.22 1.78
N ILE A 152 -11.35 -6.88 2.75
CA ILE A 152 -10.49 -7.83 3.45
C ILE A 152 -11.18 -8.22 4.75
N GLY A 153 -11.20 -9.51 5.06
CA GLY A 153 -11.72 -10.00 6.34
C GLY A 153 -11.02 -9.36 7.54
N ALA A 154 -11.72 -9.29 8.67
CA ALA A 154 -11.12 -8.82 9.91
C ALA A 154 -9.91 -9.66 10.31
N PRO A 155 -8.85 -9.06 10.91
CA PRO A 155 -7.69 -9.82 11.38
C PRO A 155 -8.06 -10.90 12.41
N CYS A 156 -7.48 -12.13 12.24
CA CYS A 156 -7.69 -13.23 13.17
C CYS A 156 -6.53 -14.27 13.15
N PRO A 157 -5.39 -14.03 13.78
CA PRO A 157 -4.78 -12.74 14.11
C PRO A 157 -4.27 -11.96 12.89
N GLU A 158 -3.97 -12.64 11.77
CA GLU A 158 -3.43 -12.07 10.54
C GLU A 158 -4.52 -11.34 9.74
N LEU A 159 -4.14 -10.30 9.03
CA LEU A 159 -4.97 -9.61 8.06
C LEU A 159 -4.87 -10.34 6.69
N PRO A 160 -5.91 -11.07 6.22
CA PRO A 160 -5.78 -11.96 5.06
C PRO A 160 -5.82 -11.20 3.72
N TYR A 161 -4.94 -10.21 3.54
CA TYR A 161 -4.97 -9.33 2.37
C TYR A 161 -4.40 -9.95 1.10
N LEU A 162 -3.53 -10.99 1.20
CA LEU A 162 -2.93 -11.60 0.01
C LEU A 162 -3.94 -12.34 -0.86
N SER A 163 -4.97 -12.96 -0.29
CA SER A 163 -6.05 -13.58 -1.06
C SER A 163 -6.79 -12.55 -1.92
N VAL A 164 -7.01 -11.35 -1.36
CA VAL A 164 -7.64 -10.24 -2.07
C VAL A 164 -6.69 -9.63 -3.11
N ALA A 165 -5.40 -9.53 -2.80
CA ALA A 165 -4.37 -9.09 -3.75
C ALA A 165 -4.24 -10.06 -4.95
N TYR A 166 -4.35 -11.36 -4.70
CA TYR A 166 -4.36 -12.36 -5.77
C TYR A 166 -5.62 -12.25 -6.65
N GLN A 167 -6.79 -12.03 -6.05
CA GLN A 167 -8.02 -11.76 -6.80
C GLN A 167 -7.88 -10.52 -7.67
N TYR A 168 -7.34 -9.43 -7.12
CA TYR A 168 -7.06 -8.21 -7.88
C TYR A 168 -6.08 -8.47 -9.05
N TYR A 169 -5.04 -9.28 -8.84
CA TYR A 169 -4.13 -9.70 -9.91
C TYR A 169 -4.89 -10.44 -11.03
N LEU A 170 -5.73 -11.40 -10.71
CA LEU A 170 -6.53 -12.13 -11.71
C LEU A 170 -7.46 -11.21 -12.51
N ASP A 171 -8.11 -10.26 -11.83
CA ASP A 171 -8.97 -9.27 -12.48
C ASP A 171 -8.18 -8.38 -13.45
N THR A 172 -6.92 -8.00 -13.09
CA THR A 172 -6.06 -7.22 -13.98
C THR A 172 -5.59 -8.01 -15.21
N GLN A 173 -5.29 -9.31 -15.06
CA GLN A 173 -4.93 -10.17 -16.19
C GLN A 173 -6.11 -10.32 -17.15
N ALA A 174 -7.30 -10.63 -16.66
CA ALA A 174 -8.51 -10.75 -17.47
C ALA A 174 -8.82 -9.45 -18.26
N ALA A 175 -8.61 -8.29 -17.64
CA ALA A 175 -8.79 -7.00 -18.31
C ALA A 175 -7.75 -6.74 -19.41
N ARG A 176 -6.51 -7.22 -19.26
CA ARG A 176 -5.45 -7.14 -20.29
C ARG A 176 -5.78 -8.02 -21.49
N ASP A 177 -6.17 -9.27 -21.24
CA ASP A 177 -6.50 -10.25 -22.29
C ASP A 177 -7.66 -9.74 -23.15
N ASN A 178 -8.73 -9.22 -22.53
CA ASN A 178 -9.86 -8.64 -23.24
C ASN A 178 -9.49 -7.46 -24.15
N LYS A 179 -8.55 -6.60 -23.72
CA LYS A 179 -8.07 -5.47 -24.54
C LYS A 179 -7.25 -5.94 -25.74
N THR A 180 -6.47 -7.00 -25.58
CA THR A 180 -5.67 -7.58 -26.67
C THR A 180 -6.58 -8.16 -27.75
N CYS A 181 -7.59 -8.94 -27.39
CA CYS A 181 -8.58 -9.50 -28.32
C CYS A 181 -9.33 -8.40 -29.11
N GLN A 182 -9.77 -7.33 -28.43
CA GLN A 182 -10.49 -6.23 -29.09
C GLN A 182 -9.60 -5.44 -30.07
N ASN A 183 -8.31 -5.31 -29.80
CA ASN A 183 -7.39 -4.63 -30.70
C ASN A 183 -7.08 -5.47 -31.95
N GLU A 184 -7.05 -6.78 -31.85
CA GLU A 184 -6.88 -7.69 -32.97
C GLU A 184 -8.13 -7.69 -33.89
N GLU A 185 -9.33 -7.68 -33.33
CA GLU A 185 -10.59 -7.61 -34.09
C GLU A 185 -10.75 -6.27 -34.86
N ASN A 186 -10.26 -5.14 -34.28
CA ASN A 186 -10.33 -3.83 -34.92
C ASN A 186 -9.23 -3.59 -35.97
N SER A 187 -8.28 -4.52 -36.12
CA SER A 187 -7.15 -4.40 -37.07
C SER A 187 -7.35 -5.22 -38.34
N LEU A 188 -8.47 -5.92 -38.47
CA LEU A 188 -8.94 -6.69 -39.65
C LEU A 188 -10.04 -5.96 -40.39
#